data_48c76a62172e5904951929a62d8e3b40
#
_entry.id   48c76a62172e5904951929a62d8e3b40
#
_cell.length_a   1.000
_cell.length_b   1.000
_cell.length_c   1.000
_cell.angle_alpha   90.00
_cell.angle_beta   90.00
_cell.angle_gamma   90.00
#
_symmetry.space_group_name_H-M   'P 1'
#
loop_
_entity.id
_entity.type
_entity.pdbx_description
1 polymer ?
#
loop_
_entity_poly.entity_id
_entity_poly.type
_entity_poly.pdbx_seq_one_letter_code
_entity_poly.pdbx_strand_id
1 'polypeptide(L)' 'MQANRFHLGKVIEELEQNIIDSALMEEAKIKSKGLDQIVFAFYLVLRSEAISSNENFPYRKL' A
#
# COMPACT_ATOMS: atom_id res chain seq x y z
N MET A 1 8.81 -10.02 -0.71
CA MET A 1 7.44 -10.05 -0.83
C MET A 1 6.99 -9.25 -2.03
N GLN A 2 5.95 -9.61 -2.61
CA GLN A 2 5.51 -9.00 -3.82
C GLN A 2 4.08 -8.60 -3.73
N ALA A 3 3.80 -7.39 -4.08
CA ALA A 3 2.43 -6.95 -4.24
C ALA A 3 1.94 -7.48 -5.57
N ASN A 4 0.69 -7.87 -5.65
CA ASN A 4 0.12 -8.33 -6.89
C ASN A 4 -1.20 -7.59 -7.15
N ARG A 5 -1.87 -7.96 -8.24
CA ARG A 5 -3.08 -7.29 -8.63
C ARG A 5 -4.14 -7.30 -7.55
N PHE A 6 -4.23 -8.40 -6.83
CA PHE A 6 -5.21 -8.52 -5.76
C PHE A 6 -4.93 -7.48 -4.68
N HIS A 7 -3.67 -7.35 -4.29
CA HIS A 7 -3.31 -6.40 -3.23
C HIS A 7 -3.50 -4.97 -3.70
N LEU A 8 -3.17 -4.69 -4.95
CA LEU A 8 -3.40 -3.36 -5.48
C LEU A 8 -4.89 -3.02 -5.50
N GLY A 9 -5.71 -4.00 -5.86
CA GLY A 9 -7.15 -3.81 -5.84
C GLY A 9 -7.68 -3.48 -4.47
N LYS A 10 -7.11 -4.12 -3.44
CA LYS A 10 -7.52 -3.83 -2.07
C LYS A 10 -7.18 -2.39 -1.69
N VAL A 11 -6.02 -1.90 -2.11
CA VAL A 11 -5.64 -0.53 -1.79
C VAL A 11 -6.57 0.46 -2.49
N ILE A 12 -6.91 0.18 -3.73
CA ILE A 12 -7.83 1.05 -4.46
C ILE A 12 -9.19 1.08 -3.76
N GLU A 13 -9.65 -0.07 -3.29
CA GLU A 13 -10.88 -0.15 -2.56
C GLU A 13 -10.83 0.70 -1.30
N GLU A 14 -9.71 0.61 -0.57
CA GLU A 14 -9.54 1.43 0.62
C GLU A 14 -9.58 2.91 0.29
N LEU A 15 -8.94 3.31 -0.79
CA LEU A 15 -8.92 4.71 -1.16
C LEU A 15 -10.32 5.20 -1.52
N GLU A 16 -11.11 4.36 -2.15
CA GLU A 16 -12.49 4.72 -2.47
C GLU A 16 -13.31 4.94 -1.21
N GLN A 17 -12.91 4.31 -0.12
CA GLN A 17 -13.59 4.45 1.15
C GLN A 17 -12.90 5.48 2.05
N ASN A 18 -11.93 6.20 1.50
CA ASN A 18 -11.16 7.19 2.24
C ASN A 18 -10.36 6.59 3.39
N ILE A 19 -9.92 5.37 3.23
CA ILE A 19 -9.08 4.72 4.22
C ILE A 19 -7.64 4.86 3.76
N ILE A 20 -6.85 5.59 4.51
CA ILE A 20 -5.46 5.88 4.14
C ILE A 20 -4.56 5.62 5.33
N ASP A 21 -3.48 4.89 5.09
CA ASP A 21 -2.45 4.70 6.10
C ASP A 21 -1.55 5.92 6.05
N SER A 22 -1.67 6.80 7.02
CA SER A 22 -0.96 8.07 6.97
C SER A 22 0.55 7.90 7.07
N ALA A 23 1.03 6.90 7.78
CA ALA A 23 2.46 6.67 7.88
C ALA A 23 3.03 6.28 6.52
N LEU A 24 2.35 5.42 5.81
CA LEU A 24 2.80 5.01 4.48
C LEU A 24 2.65 6.15 3.48
N MET A 25 1.64 6.98 3.64
CA MET A 25 1.48 8.12 2.75
C MET A 25 2.64 9.11 2.95
N GLU A 26 3.07 9.31 4.19
CA GLU A 26 4.22 10.16 4.44
C GLU A 26 5.48 9.58 3.82
N GLU A 27 5.66 8.29 3.95
CA GLU A 27 6.80 7.63 3.35
C GLU A 27 6.76 7.78 1.82
N ALA A 28 5.58 7.66 1.23
CA ALA A 28 5.43 7.82 -0.21
C ALA A 28 5.80 9.25 -0.63
N LYS A 29 5.43 10.24 0.17
CA LYS A 29 5.78 11.61 -0.14
C LYS A 29 7.28 11.82 -0.11
N ILE A 30 7.94 11.23 0.85
CA ILE A 30 9.38 11.34 0.95
C ILE A 30 10.06 10.68 -0.24
N LYS A 31 9.63 9.48 -0.57
CA LYS A 31 10.24 8.75 -1.67
C LYS A 31 9.99 9.39 -3.03
N SER A 32 8.88 10.07 -3.17
CA SER A 32 8.55 10.71 -4.42
C SER A 32 9.17 12.10 -4.55
N LYS A 33 9.81 12.56 -3.48
CA LYS A 33 10.43 13.88 -3.44
C LYS A 33 9.43 15.00 -3.72
N GLY A 34 8.22 14.79 -3.28
CA GLY A 34 7.18 15.81 -3.37
C GLY A 34 6.47 15.90 -4.71
N LEU A 35 6.73 14.95 -5.61
CA LEU A 35 6.05 14.97 -6.90
C LEU A 35 4.68 14.30 -6.74
N ASP A 36 3.65 15.12 -6.69
CA ASP A 36 2.30 14.63 -6.38
C ASP A 36 1.86 13.46 -7.24
N GLN A 37 2.21 13.50 -8.50
CA GLN A 37 1.77 12.45 -9.40
C GLN A 37 2.39 11.11 -9.03
N ILE A 38 3.55 11.14 -8.40
CA ILE A 38 4.27 9.92 -8.06
C ILE A 38 3.92 9.44 -6.66
N VAL A 39 3.42 10.34 -5.81
CA VAL A 39 3.09 9.97 -4.44
C VAL A 39 2.11 8.81 -4.39
N PHE A 40 1.05 8.88 -5.19
CA PHE A 40 0.05 7.81 -5.17
C PHE A 40 0.63 6.51 -5.70
N ALA A 41 1.50 6.59 -6.69
CA ALA A 41 2.13 5.36 -7.20
C ALA A 41 2.94 4.69 -6.11
N PHE A 42 3.73 5.46 -5.37
CA PHE A 42 4.49 4.91 -4.27
C PHE A 42 3.58 4.39 -3.17
N TYR A 43 2.53 5.14 -2.86
CA TYR A 43 1.61 4.70 -1.83
C TYR A 43 0.96 3.36 -2.19
N LEU A 44 0.54 3.21 -3.43
CA LEU A 44 -0.08 1.97 -3.86
C LEU A 44 0.87 0.79 -3.66
N VAL A 45 2.14 0.98 -4.00
CA VAL A 45 3.11 -0.08 -3.84
C VAL A 45 3.36 -0.38 -2.36
N LEU A 46 3.60 0.66 -1.56
CA LEU A 46 3.91 0.49 -0.16
C LEU A 46 2.75 -0.16 0.58
N ARG A 47 1.54 0.32 0.32
CA ARG A 47 0.39 -0.22 1.01
C ARG A 47 0.09 -1.65 0.57
N SER A 48 0.27 -1.93 -0.72
CA SER A 48 0.06 -3.28 -1.23
C SER A 48 1.05 -4.25 -0.59
N GLU A 49 2.28 -3.81 -0.42
CA GLU A 49 3.28 -4.64 0.23
C GLU A 49 2.94 -4.90 1.69
N ALA A 50 2.42 -3.89 2.36
CA ALA A 50 2.02 -4.04 3.76
C ALA A 50 0.89 -5.05 3.89
N ILE A 51 -0.09 -4.97 3.01
CA ILE A 51 -1.21 -5.90 3.02
C ILE A 51 -0.71 -7.31 2.71
N SER A 52 0.16 -7.42 1.73
CA SER A 52 0.70 -8.71 1.35
C SER A 52 1.48 -9.34 2.49
N SER A 53 2.26 -8.54 3.19
CA SER A 53 3.03 -9.03 4.33
C SER A 53 2.12 -9.58 5.41
N ASN A 54 1.03 -8.88 5.67
CA ASN A 54 0.10 -9.34 6.68
C ASN A 54 -0.55 -10.65 6.27
N GLU A 55 -0.85 -10.79 5.00
CA GLU A 55 -1.48 -12.01 4.53
C GLU A 55 -0.53 -13.19 4.55
N ASN A 56 0.74 -12.90 4.52
CA ASN A 56 1.72 -13.97 4.51
C ASN A 56 2.13 -14.42 5.89
N PHE A 57 1.49 -13.90 6.92
CA PHE A 57 1.78 -14.28 8.25
C PHE A 57 1.56 -15.75 8.43
N PRO A 58 2.49 -16.45 9.03
CA PRO A 58 2.39 -17.88 9.10
C PRO A 58 1.19 -18.39 9.85
N TYR A 59 0.71 -17.55 10.72
CA TYR A 59 -0.36 -17.99 11.47
C TYR A 59 -1.50 -18.39 10.65
N ARG A 60 -1.53 -17.89 9.46
CA ARG A 60 -2.59 -18.14 8.73
C ARG A 60 -2.74 -19.50 8.42
N LYS A 61 -1.84 -20.16 8.59
CA LYS A 61 -1.98 -21.32 8.24
C LYS A 61 -2.45 -22.12 9.17
N LEU A 62 -2.71 -21.90 9.83
CA LEU A 62 -3.11 -22.55 10.72
C LEU A 62 -4.05 -22.97 10.75
#